data_b3757b202bab28fc117be94344888631
#
_entry.id   b3757b202bab28fc117be94344888631
#
_cell.length_a   1.000
_cell.length_b   1.000
_cell.length_c   1.000
_cell.angle_alpha   90.00
_cell.angle_beta   90.00
_cell.angle_gamma   90.00
#
_symmetry.space_group_name_H-M   'P 1'
#
loop_
_entity.id
_entity.type
_entity.pdbx_description
1 polymer ?
#
loop_
_entity_poly.entity_id
_entity_poly.type
_entity_poly.pdbx_seq_one_letter_code
_entity_poly.pdbx_strand_id
1 'polypeptide(L)'
;MQRSARINSLHQMPTKPIPEGFHAITPYLFAQGASRLIEFISAAFEGELVSHEKRPDGAVMHATMRIRDSMLMLADPTPEFGPMPSSIYLYVTDCDTVYQRALSSGGISVFPMMTLPSGQRYGGIKDPCGNIWWVATQVEDVPPGEQERRWKEFKMPEMPANKA
;
A
#
# COMPACT_ATOMS: atom_id res chain seq x y z
N MET A 1 62.21 -12.65 8.76
CA MET A 1 60.96 -13.40 8.45
C MET A 1 59.82 -12.42 8.52
N GLN A 2 59.43 -11.83 7.38
CA GLN A 2 58.27 -10.95 7.25
C GLN A 2 57.07 -11.78 6.86
N ARG A 3 56.03 -11.87 7.73
CA ARG A 3 54.76 -12.43 7.39
C ARG A 3 53.89 -11.34 6.69
N SER A 4 53.75 -11.48 5.40
CA SER A 4 52.86 -10.67 4.58
C SER A 4 51.41 -11.00 4.95
N ALA A 5 50.71 -10.05 5.55
CA ALA A 5 49.28 -10.13 5.77
C ALA A 5 48.60 -9.95 4.40
N ARG A 6 47.99 -11.04 3.85
CA ARG A 6 47.08 -10.96 2.72
C ARG A 6 45.79 -10.30 3.18
N ILE A 7 45.61 -9.04 2.80
CA ILE A 7 44.33 -8.35 2.91
C ILE A 7 43.41 -9.01 1.88
N ASN A 8 42.42 -9.78 2.35
CA ASN A 8 41.33 -10.29 1.54
C ASN A 8 40.53 -9.10 1.04
N SER A 9 40.76 -8.67 -0.18
CA SER A 9 39.88 -7.77 -0.92
C SER A 9 38.57 -8.49 -1.19
N LEU A 10 37.60 -8.31 -0.30
CA LEU A 10 36.21 -8.64 -0.61
C LEU A 10 35.82 -7.78 -1.82
N HIS A 11 35.64 -8.37 -2.95
CA HIS A 11 35.04 -7.74 -4.13
C HIS A 11 33.65 -7.26 -3.73
N GLN A 12 33.54 -5.99 -3.36
CA GLN A 12 32.25 -5.35 -3.19
C GLN A 12 31.57 -5.34 -4.57
N MET A 13 30.55 -6.16 -4.71
CA MET A 13 29.66 -6.08 -5.87
C MET A 13 29.12 -4.65 -5.97
N PRO A 14 29.03 -4.05 -7.15
CA PRO A 14 28.52 -2.68 -7.29
C PRO A 14 27.09 -2.63 -6.73
N THR A 15 26.88 -1.74 -5.77
CA THR A 15 25.58 -1.55 -5.12
C THR A 15 24.59 -0.99 -6.13
N LYS A 16 23.41 -1.63 -6.27
CA LYS A 16 22.33 -1.09 -7.08
C LYS A 16 21.79 0.18 -6.41
N PRO A 17 21.67 1.32 -7.13
CA PRO A 17 21.13 2.58 -6.57
C PRO A 17 19.70 2.45 -6.04
N ILE A 18 18.88 1.60 -6.65
CA ILE A 18 17.55 1.24 -6.21
C ILE A 18 17.61 -0.20 -5.70
N PRO A 19 17.25 -0.47 -4.44
CA PRO A 19 17.26 -1.84 -3.89
C PRO A 19 16.31 -2.75 -4.66
N GLU A 20 16.58 -4.05 -4.61
CA GLU A 20 15.75 -5.04 -5.30
C GLU A 20 14.31 -5.04 -4.77
N GLY A 21 13.33 -5.08 -5.68
CA GLY A 21 11.90 -5.03 -5.37
C GLY A 21 11.35 -3.62 -5.13
N PHE A 22 12.22 -2.60 -5.02
CA PHE A 22 11.78 -1.20 -4.90
C PHE A 22 11.67 -0.54 -6.27
N HIS A 23 10.79 0.47 -6.35
CA HIS A 23 10.67 1.37 -7.47
C HIS A 23 11.20 2.76 -7.10
N ALA A 24 11.42 3.63 -8.10
CA ALA A 24 11.89 5.00 -7.87
C ALA A 24 10.96 5.80 -6.96
N ILE A 25 9.66 5.49 -7.01
CA ILE A 25 8.66 6.03 -6.07
C ILE A 25 8.23 4.88 -5.17
N THR A 26 8.47 5.02 -3.87
CA THR A 26 8.09 4.05 -2.85
C THR A 26 7.31 4.79 -1.76
N PRO A 27 6.04 4.45 -1.51
CA PRO A 27 5.26 5.09 -0.45
C PRO A 27 5.90 4.85 0.92
N TYR A 28 5.89 5.90 1.77
CA TYR A 28 6.32 5.79 3.16
C TYR A 28 5.22 6.36 4.07
N LEU A 29 4.62 5.50 4.89
CA LEU A 29 3.46 5.81 5.71
C LEU A 29 3.88 6.03 7.17
N PHE A 30 3.49 7.18 7.73
CA PHE A 30 3.59 7.44 9.16
C PHE A 30 2.23 7.21 9.82
N ALA A 31 2.08 6.04 10.44
CA ALA A 31 0.80 5.57 10.94
C ALA A 31 0.83 5.37 12.45
N GLN A 32 -0.06 6.05 13.19
CA GLN A 32 -0.23 5.78 14.62
C GLN A 32 -0.67 4.34 14.83
N GLY A 33 0.20 3.51 15.41
CA GLY A 33 0.01 2.07 15.55
C GLY A 33 0.42 1.30 14.29
N ALA A 34 1.63 1.55 13.78
CA ALA A 34 2.16 0.92 12.59
C ALA A 34 2.16 -0.63 12.65
N SER A 35 2.30 -1.23 13.84
CA SER A 35 2.14 -2.69 14.01
C SER A 35 0.74 -3.17 13.59
N ARG A 36 -0.31 -2.43 13.93
CA ARG A 36 -1.69 -2.74 13.52
C ARG A 36 -1.89 -2.57 12.01
N LEU A 37 -1.18 -1.60 11.41
CA LEU A 37 -1.20 -1.43 9.95
C LEU A 37 -0.52 -2.62 9.24
N ILE A 38 0.59 -3.12 9.77
CA ILE A 38 1.27 -4.34 9.26
C ILE A 38 0.30 -5.52 9.28
N GLU A 39 -0.37 -5.76 10.42
CA GLU A 39 -1.35 -6.84 10.56
C GLU A 39 -2.50 -6.71 9.56
N PHE A 40 -3.04 -5.48 9.41
CA PHE A 40 -4.09 -5.21 8.44
C PHE A 40 -3.65 -5.48 7.00
N ILE A 41 -2.49 -4.96 6.59
CA ILE A 41 -1.95 -5.16 5.24
C ILE A 41 -1.73 -6.67 4.96
N SER A 42 -1.20 -7.40 5.93
CA SER A 42 -0.98 -8.84 5.79
C SER A 42 -2.31 -9.60 5.64
N ALA A 43 -3.30 -9.30 6.46
CA ALA A 43 -4.59 -9.98 6.45
C ALA A 43 -5.47 -9.58 5.25
N ALA A 44 -5.53 -8.29 4.91
CA ALA A 44 -6.40 -7.77 3.86
C ALA A 44 -5.84 -7.97 2.46
N PHE A 45 -4.54 -7.71 2.28
CA PHE A 45 -3.89 -7.60 0.97
C PHE A 45 -2.85 -8.70 0.70
N GLU A 46 -2.73 -9.69 1.62
CA GLU A 46 -1.70 -10.74 1.55
C GLU A 46 -0.28 -10.16 1.51
N GLY A 47 -0.10 -9.01 2.17
CA GLY A 47 1.18 -8.33 2.23
C GLY A 47 2.19 -9.11 3.07
N GLU A 48 3.43 -9.15 2.60
CA GLU A 48 4.55 -9.81 3.27
C GLU A 48 5.40 -8.79 4.01
N LEU A 49 5.71 -9.05 5.28
CA LEU A 49 6.65 -8.25 6.06
C LEU A 49 8.08 -8.62 5.66
N VAL A 50 8.78 -7.69 5.01
CA VAL A 50 10.15 -7.90 4.50
C VAL A 50 11.20 -7.53 5.54
N SER A 51 11.01 -6.39 6.23
CA SER A 51 11.87 -5.96 7.34
C SER A 51 11.06 -5.27 8.43
N HIS A 52 11.57 -5.30 9.67
CA HIS A 52 10.90 -4.72 10.82
C HIS A 52 11.90 -4.37 11.91
N GLU A 53 12.12 -3.10 12.15
CA GLU A 53 12.95 -2.57 13.21
C GLU A 53 12.08 -1.85 14.24
N LYS A 54 12.37 -2.07 15.52
CA LYS A 54 11.64 -1.45 16.64
C LYS A 54 12.50 -0.44 17.39
N ARG A 55 11.84 0.58 17.91
CA ARG A 55 12.40 1.47 18.93
C ARG A 55 12.46 0.76 20.28
N PRO A 56 13.26 1.25 21.28
CA PRO A 56 13.32 0.68 22.62
C PRO A 56 11.95 0.66 23.34
N ASP A 57 11.06 1.57 23.01
CA ASP A 57 9.67 1.63 23.53
C ASP A 57 8.70 0.63 22.88
N GLY A 58 9.18 -0.16 21.90
CA GLY A 58 8.41 -1.16 21.18
C GLY A 58 7.69 -0.63 19.93
N ALA A 59 7.68 0.68 19.70
CA ALA A 59 7.10 1.26 18.50
C ALA A 59 7.90 0.87 17.24
N VAL A 60 7.23 0.82 16.09
CA VAL A 60 7.89 0.52 14.81
C VAL A 60 8.77 1.71 14.41
N MET A 61 10.09 1.50 14.41
CA MET A 61 11.04 2.49 13.91
C MET A 61 11.00 2.53 12.39
N HIS A 62 11.00 1.37 11.76
CA HIS A 62 10.90 1.19 10.33
C HIS A 62 10.39 -0.22 10.02
N ALA A 63 9.53 -0.33 9.01
CA ALA A 63 9.16 -1.61 8.44
C ALA A 63 8.97 -1.48 6.93
N THR A 64 9.24 -2.56 6.22
CA THR A 64 9.00 -2.68 4.79
C THR A 64 8.01 -3.82 4.56
N MET A 65 6.94 -3.51 3.85
CA MET A 65 5.96 -4.49 3.39
C MET A 65 6.05 -4.65 1.88
N ARG A 66 5.86 -5.87 1.41
CA ARG A 66 5.66 -6.16 -0.01
C ARG A 66 4.19 -6.51 -0.25
N ILE A 67 3.54 -5.80 -1.15
CA ILE A 67 2.22 -6.15 -1.67
C ILE A 67 2.40 -6.43 -3.16
N ARG A 68 2.30 -7.69 -3.56
CA ARG A 68 2.55 -8.16 -4.94
C ARG A 68 3.95 -7.75 -5.43
N ASP A 69 4.04 -6.91 -6.44
CA ASP A 69 5.27 -6.40 -7.06
C ASP A 69 5.80 -5.10 -6.44
N SER A 70 5.08 -4.54 -5.47
CA SER A 70 5.34 -3.20 -4.95
C SER A 70 5.76 -3.24 -3.48
N MET A 71 6.77 -2.42 -3.15
CA MET A 71 7.20 -2.17 -1.78
C MET A 71 6.55 -0.92 -1.23
N LEU A 72 6.24 -0.94 0.05
CA LEU A 72 5.90 0.24 0.82
C LEU A 72 6.63 0.19 2.17
N MET A 73 6.98 1.36 2.68
CA MET A 73 7.61 1.53 3.99
C MET A 73 6.60 2.12 4.97
N LEU A 74 6.77 1.82 6.26
CA LEU A 74 5.92 2.37 7.31
C LEU A 74 6.68 2.49 8.63
N ALA A 75 6.26 3.45 9.44
CA ALA A 75 6.78 3.69 10.78
C ALA A 75 5.70 4.26 11.69
N ASP A 76 5.89 4.09 13.01
CA ASP A 76 5.16 4.90 13.98
C ASP A 76 5.65 6.36 13.93
N PRO A 77 4.76 7.34 14.15
CA PRO A 77 5.12 8.75 14.14
C PRO A 77 6.21 9.10 15.15
N THR A 78 6.88 10.22 14.88
CA THR A 78 7.80 10.88 15.81
C THR A 78 7.32 12.31 16.07
N PRO A 79 7.91 13.05 17.03
CA PRO A 79 7.60 14.48 17.22
C PRO A 79 7.82 15.31 15.95
N GLU A 80 8.82 14.94 15.13
CA GLU A 80 9.17 15.65 13.89
C GLU A 80 8.26 15.24 12.71
N PHE A 81 7.83 13.97 12.70
CA PHE A 81 6.99 13.40 11.64
C PHE A 81 5.71 12.81 12.26
N GLY A 82 4.69 13.65 12.39
CA GLY A 82 3.38 13.25 12.91
C GLY A 82 2.67 12.21 12.03
N PRO A 83 1.52 11.68 12.49
CA PRO A 83 0.69 10.78 11.68
C PRO A 83 0.30 11.45 10.36
N MET A 84 0.46 10.73 9.26
CA MET A 84 0.20 11.24 7.91
C MET A 84 -0.63 10.22 7.15
N PRO A 85 -1.98 10.26 7.27
CA PRO A 85 -2.87 9.39 6.52
C PRO A 85 -2.64 9.52 5.02
N SER A 86 -2.54 8.39 4.35
CA SER A 86 -2.23 8.30 2.93
C SER A 86 -3.43 7.78 2.12
N SER A 87 -3.46 8.10 0.83
CA SER A 87 -4.42 7.56 -0.13
C SER A 87 -3.64 6.71 -1.14
N ILE A 88 -3.91 5.40 -1.17
CA ILE A 88 -3.16 4.43 -1.95
C ILE A 88 -4.10 3.72 -2.90
N TYR A 89 -3.70 3.60 -4.16
CA TYR A 89 -4.43 2.86 -5.17
C TYR A 89 -3.77 1.50 -5.39
N LEU A 90 -4.55 0.42 -5.18
CA LEU A 90 -4.07 -0.95 -5.25
C LEU A 90 -4.81 -1.71 -6.34
N TYR A 91 -4.10 -2.06 -7.42
CA TYR A 91 -4.61 -2.96 -8.45
C TYR A 91 -4.46 -4.42 -8.04
N VAL A 92 -5.55 -5.16 -8.17
CA VAL A 92 -5.63 -6.59 -7.86
C VAL A 92 -6.41 -7.33 -8.96
N THR A 93 -6.28 -8.64 -9.02
CA THR A 93 -6.99 -9.48 -10.00
C THR A 93 -8.48 -9.64 -9.70
N ASP A 94 -8.86 -9.55 -8.41
CA ASP A 94 -10.24 -9.66 -7.94
C ASP A 94 -10.45 -8.66 -6.78
N CYS A 95 -10.90 -7.46 -7.14
CA CYS A 95 -11.10 -6.39 -6.16
C CYS A 95 -12.29 -6.65 -5.23
N ASP A 96 -13.32 -7.40 -5.65
CA ASP A 96 -14.45 -7.73 -4.78
C ASP A 96 -14.01 -8.61 -3.62
N THR A 97 -13.28 -9.69 -3.90
CA THR A 97 -12.73 -10.57 -2.86
C THR A 97 -11.79 -9.83 -1.92
N VAL A 98 -10.87 -9.01 -2.45
CA VAL A 98 -9.91 -8.24 -1.63
C VAL A 98 -10.63 -7.19 -0.79
N TYR A 99 -11.65 -6.52 -1.33
CA TYR A 99 -12.46 -5.56 -0.61
C TYR A 99 -13.18 -6.20 0.58
N GLN A 100 -13.84 -7.35 0.39
CA GLN A 100 -14.52 -8.06 1.46
C GLN A 100 -13.53 -8.55 2.55
N ARG A 101 -12.37 -9.03 2.14
CA ARG A 101 -11.31 -9.45 3.07
C ARG A 101 -10.80 -8.28 3.90
N ALA A 102 -10.63 -7.10 3.29
CA ALA A 102 -10.22 -5.90 4.01
C ALA A 102 -11.28 -5.44 5.04
N LEU A 103 -12.57 -5.51 4.70
CA LEU A 103 -13.64 -5.24 5.66
C LEU A 103 -13.61 -6.24 6.82
N SER A 104 -13.44 -7.52 6.53
CA SER A 104 -13.32 -8.58 7.56
C SER A 104 -12.09 -8.44 8.44
N SER A 105 -11.05 -7.75 7.95
CA SER A 105 -9.80 -7.45 8.67
C SER A 105 -9.84 -6.15 9.48
N GLY A 106 -11.00 -5.52 9.63
CA GLY A 106 -11.18 -4.30 10.42
C GLY A 106 -11.16 -2.99 9.63
N GLY A 107 -11.17 -3.06 8.30
CA GLY A 107 -11.36 -1.91 7.43
C GLY A 107 -12.81 -1.42 7.44
N ILE A 108 -13.00 -0.15 7.08
CA ILE A 108 -14.31 0.48 6.98
C ILE A 108 -14.53 0.91 5.54
N SER A 109 -15.69 0.57 4.96
CA SER A 109 -16.07 1.05 3.63
C SER A 109 -16.23 2.57 3.65
N VAL A 110 -15.44 3.26 2.81
CA VAL A 110 -15.59 4.70 2.54
C VAL A 110 -16.14 4.95 1.15
N PHE A 111 -16.06 3.95 0.29
CA PHE A 111 -16.63 3.99 -1.04
C PHE A 111 -17.06 2.57 -1.44
N PRO A 112 -18.35 2.34 -1.74
CA PRO A 112 -18.83 1.00 -2.10
C PRO A 112 -18.25 0.54 -3.44
N MET A 113 -18.20 -0.79 -3.63
CA MET A 113 -17.75 -1.38 -4.90
C MET A 113 -18.66 -0.96 -6.06
N MET A 114 -18.06 -0.41 -7.11
CA MET A 114 -18.76 -0.05 -8.33
C MET A 114 -17.87 -0.17 -9.57
N THR A 115 -18.47 -0.19 -10.75
CA THR A 115 -17.75 -0.17 -12.02
C THR A 115 -17.86 1.22 -12.64
N LEU A 116 -16.71 1.81 -12.99
CA LEU A 116 -16.63 3.11 -13.66
C LEU A 116 -16.86 3.00 -15.16
N PRO A 117 -17.23 4.10 -15.82
CA PRO A 117 -17.29 4.18 -17.28
C PRO A 117 -16.00 3.78 -18.01
N SER A 118 -14.86 3.87 -17.35
CA SER A 118 -13.56 3.41 -17.86
C SER A 118 -13.36 1.90 -17.87
N GLY A 119 -14.35 1.13 -17.43
CA GLY A 119 -14.22 -0.32 -17.29
C GLY A 119 -13.46 -0.76 -16.05
N GLN A 120 -13.20 0.15 -15.12
CA GLN A 120 -12.53 -0.16 -13.88
C GLN A 120 -13.56 -0.42 -12.78
N ARG A 121 -13.49 -1.57 -12.14
CA ARG A 121 -14.24 -1.90 -10.94
C ARG A 121 -13.39 -1.57 -9.73
N TYR A 122 -13.91 -0.81 -8.76
CA TYR A 122 -13.15 -0.37 -7.60
C TYR A 122 -14.02 -0.07 -6.38
N GLY A 123 -13.39 0.02 -5.21
CA GLY A 123 -14.00 0.48 -3.97
C GLY A 123 -12.95 1.06 -3.03
N GLY A 124 -13.40 1.86 -2.06
CA GLY A 124 -12.54 2.53 -1.09
C GLY A 124 -12.71 1.98 0.32
N ILE A 125 -11.63 1.72 0.99
CA ILE A 125 -11.57 1.19 2.36
C ILE A 125 -10.67 2.09 3.19
N LYS A 126 -11.12 2.49 4.37
CA LYS A 126 -10.29 3.12 5.40
C LYS A 126 -9.74 2.03 6.31
N ASP A 127 -8.42 1.95 6.44
CA ASP A 127 -7.77 1.02 7.36
C ASP A 127 -7.86 1.50 8.84
N PRO A 128 -7.49 0.65 9.82
CA PRO A 128 -7.55 1.01 11.24
C PRO A 128 -6.62 2.17 11.65
N CYS A 129 -5.70 2.59 10.77
CA CYS A 129 -4.77 3.71 11.00
C CYS A 129 -5.17 4.98 10.23
N GLY A 130 -6.29 4.95 9.49
CA GLY A 130 -6.85 6.10 8.80
C GLY A 130 -6.41 6.27 7.34
N ASN A 131 -5.59 5.38 6.78
CA ASN A 131 -5.26 5.43 5.36
C ASN A 131 -6.44 4.96 4.51
N ILE A 132 -6.55 5.49 3.30
CA ILE A 132 -7.55 5.09 2.32
C ILE A 132 -6.90 4.17 1.29
N TRP A 133 -7.49 3.02 1.07
CA TRP A 133 -7.09 2.05 0.06
C TRP A 133 -8.17 1.95 -1.02
N TRP A 134 -7.82 2.34 -2.24
CA TRP A 134 -8.66 2.18 -3.42
C TRP A 134 -8.30 0.85 -4.07
N VAL A 135 -9.13 -0.16 -3.86
CA VAL A 135 -8.89 -1.50 -4.40
C VAL A 135 -9.61 -1.63 -5.73
N ALA A 136 -8.87 -1.97 -6.79
CA ALA A 136 -9.40 -1.94 -8.15
C ALA A 136 -8.95 -3.12 -9.03
N THR A 137 -9.82 -3.44 -10.00
CA THR A 137 -9.54 -4.37 -11.11
C THR A 137 -10.03 -3.74 -12.41
N GLN A 138 -9.20 -3.76 -13.46
CA GLN A 138 -9.66 -3.44 -14.81
C GLN A 138 -10.49 -4.63 -15.34
N VAL A 139 -11.79 -4.47 -15.47
CA VAL A 139 -12.71 -5.56 -15.86
C VAL A 139 -13.17 -5.46 -17.32
N GLU A 140 -12.94 -4.32 -17.96
CA GLU A 140 -13.27 -4.07 -19.37
C GLU A 140 -12.29 -3.08 -19.97
N ASP A 141 -11.80 -3.35 -21.19
CA ASP A 141 -11.02 -2.40 -21.99
C ASP A 141 -12.00 -1.57 -22.84
N VAL A 142 -12.32 -0.35 -22.37
CA VAL A 142 -13.29 0.54 -23.00
C VAL A 142 -12.57 1.45 -24.00
N PRO A 143 -12.97 1.45 -25.31
CA PRO A 143 -12.40 2.38 -26.28
C PRO A 143 -12.62 3.84 -25.87
N PRO A 144 -11.68 4.78 -26.21
CA PRO A 144 -11.73 6.17 -25.75
C PRO A 144 -13.05 6.90 -26.07
N GLY A 145 -13.60 6.75 -27.28
CA GLY A 145 -14.87 7.37 -27.66
C GLY A 145 -16.07 6.85 -26.88
N GLU A 146 -16.11 5.56 -26.59
CA GLU A 146 -17.13 4.93 -25.76
C GLU A 146 -16.99 5.35 -24.30
N GLN A 147 -15.76 5.42 -23.81
CA GLN A 147 -15.48 5.90 -22.46
C GLN A 147 -15.98 7.34 -22.27
N GLU A 148 -15.72 8.24 -23.23
CA GLU A 148 -16.22 9.63 -23.20
C GLU A 148 -17.76 9.68 -23.16
N ARG A 149 -18.41 8.87 -23.98
CA ARG A 149 -19.89 8.78 -23.99
C ARG A 149 -20.41 8.33 -22.62
N ARG A 150 -19.84 7.25 -22.06
CA ARG A 150 -20.26 6.71 -20.75
C ARG A 150 -20.06 7.72 -19.63
N TRP A 151 -18.96 8.51 -19.63
CA TRP A 151 -18.73 9.56 -18.64
C TRP A 151 -19.77 10.67 -18.68
N LYS A 152 -20.29 11.04 -19.85
CA LYS A 152 -21.36 12.04 -19.98
C LYS A 152 -22.68 11.61 -19.35
N GLU A 153 -22.95 10.31 -19.35
CA GLU A 153 -24.17 9.71 -18.80
C GLU A 153 -24.02 9.29 -17.34
N PHE A 154 -22.78 9.15 -16.86
CA PHE A 154 -22.47 8.63 -15.55
C PHE A 154 -22.85 9.61 -14.43
N LYS A 155 -23.55 9.09 -13.43
CA LYS A 155 -23.83 9.82 -12.19
C LYS A 155 -23.16 9.11 -11.04
N MET A 156 -22.33 9.85 -10.28
CA MET A 156 -21.78 9.34 -9.04
C MET A 156 -22.91 8.97 -8.08
N PRO A 157 -22.89 7.78 -7.47
CA PRO A 157 -23.85 7.45 -6.43
C PRO A 157 -23.69 8.40 -5.24
N GLU A 158 -24.79 8.67 -4.54
CA GLU A 158 -24.72 9.40 -3.27
C GLU A 158 -23.84 8.62 -2.29
N MET A 159 -22.81 9.26 -1.80
CA MET A 159 -21.90 8.67 -0.82
C MET A 159 -22.61 8.60 0.53
N PRO A 160 -22.48 7.47 1.26
CA PRO A 160 -22.97 7.45 2.63
C PRO A 160 -22.27 8.57 3.41
N ALA A 161 -23.07 9.34 4.16
CA ALA A 161 -22.52 10.42 4.99
C ALA A 161 -21.38 9.86 5.84
N ASN A 162 -20.20 10.49 5.70
CA ASN A 162 -19.01 10.09 6.44
C ASN A 162 -19.32 10.27 7.93
N LYS A 163 -19.70 9.20 8.63
CA LYS A 163 -19.79 9.22 10.08
C LYS A 163 -18.36 9.21 10.59
N ALA A 164 -17.87 10.43 10.93
CA ALA A 164 -16.57 10.66 11.53
C ALA A 164 -16.36 9.83 12.81
#